data_62aa12b49aa0fd3a47be35dcce874528
#
_entry.id   62aa12b49aa0fd3a47be35dcce874528
#
_cell.length_a   1.000
_cell.length_b   1.000
_cell.length_c   1.000
_cell.angle_alpha   90.00
_cell.angle_beta   90.00
_cell.angle_gamma   90.00
#
_symmetry.space_group_name_H-M   'P 1'
#
loop_
_entity.id
_entity.type
_entity.pdbx_description
1 polymer ?
#
loop_
_entity_poly.entity_id
_entity_poly.type
_entity_poly.pdbx_seq_one_letter_code
_entity_poly.pdbx_strand_id
1 'polypeptide(L)'
;MSSAWVSTASSSDPISGSAIPELPETETIARDLDRAVAGSTIVGVRVRHADVLREVSARTLTKRITGTTILRAWRRAKLVVLDLSSGDRLVVQPRFTGALLINPSDERYVTVTFQLDDGRVLLYRDVRRLGTVALMTPKRFEAYAGALGIEPLDSAFTSNHLSQLLARSRQAVKKVLMDQRLIAGIGNIYANEALWRAGIDPSREARSVSTTEAGTLRDAIVDVLTEAIAARGTSFRDYRDAKGERGSFAAALAAYGRAGRACPRCGARLIGTHAIDGRATVFCAYCQR
;
A
#
# COMPACT_ATOMS: atom_id res chain seq x y z
N MET A 1 20.20 12.69 9.85
CA MET A 1 19.10 12.20 10.70
C MET A 1 18.05 11.61 9.77
N SER A 2 18.22 10.37 9.43
CA SER A 2 17.55 9.68 8.34
C SER A 2 17.06 8.34 8.86
N SER A 3 15.98 7.84 8.32
CA SER A 3 15.59 6.42 8.29
C SER A 3 14.51 5.87 9.23
N ALA A 4 13.78 6.68 9.98
CA ALA A 4 12.71 6.16 10.86
C ALA A 4 11.42 5.74 10.13
N TRP A 5 11.32 5.92 8.81
CA TRP A 5 10.13 5.63 8.01
C TRP A 5 10.14 4.25 7.36
N VAL A 6 11.30 3.60 7.32
CA VAL A 6 11.46 2.24 6.82
C VAL A 6 11.66 1.31 8.00
N SER A 7 10.70 1.27 8.93
CA SER A 7 10.74 0.36 10.06
C SER A 7 10.48 -1.07 9.60
N THR A 8 11.44 -1.91 9.82
CA THR A 8 11.33 -3.37 9.90
C THR A 8 10.30 -3.72 10.97
N ALA A 9 9.10 -4.12 10.57
CA ALA A 9 8.16 -4.73 11.48
C ALA A 9 8.61 -6.17 11.73
N SER A 10 9.27 -6.41 12.85
CA SER A 10 9.30 -7.72 13.48
C SER A 10 7.94 -7.94 14.14
N SER A 11 7.16 -8.89 13.70
CA SER A 11 6.09 -9.45 14.50
C SER A 11 5.76 -10.85 14.01
N SER A 12 6.01 -11.79 14.88
CA SER A 12 5.42 -13.11 14.97
C SER A 12 3.91 -12.97 15.22
N ASP A 13 3.09 -12.96 14.16
CA ASP A 13 1.65 -13.20 14.27
C ASP A 13 1.28 -14.38 13.38
N PRO A 14 0.72 -15.45 13.94
CA PRO A 14 0.16 -16.54 13.15
C PRO A 14 -1.10 -16.01 12.46
N ILE A 15 -1.14 -16.16 11.16
CA ILE A 15 -2.29 -16.07 10.23
C ILE A 15 -3.58 -15.47 10.86
N SER A 16 -3.56 -14.22 11.24
CA SER A 16 -4.76 -13.41 11.47
C SER A 16 -4.77 -12.30 10.42
N GLY A 17 -5.56 -12.51 9.38
CA GLY A 17 -5.61 -11.80 8.14
C GLY A 17 -5.90 -10.30 8.16
N SER A 18 -5.11 -9.50 8.83
CA SER A 18 -5.10 -8.06 8.59
C SER A 18 -4.03 -7.75 7.54
N ALA A 19 -4.45 -7.61 6.29
CA ALA A 19 -3.57 -7.18 5.22
C ALA A 19 -3.29 -5.68 5.37
N ILE A 20 -2.02 -5.29 5.22
CA ILE A 20 -1.64 -3.87 5.11
C ILE A 20 -2.17 -3.38 3.77
N PRO A 21 -2.87 -2.24 3.68
CA PRO A 21 -3.15 -1.62 2.39
C PRO A 21 -1.86 -1.48 1.57
N GLU A 22 -1.86 -2.09 0.40
CA GLU A 22 -0.78 -2.02 -0.59
C GLU A 22 -1.18 -1.03 -1.70
N LEU A 23 -0.50 -1.03 -2.82
CA LEU A 23 -0.78 -0.10 -3.92
C LEU A 23 -2.25 -0.10 -4.36
N PRO A 24 -2.93 -1.23 -4.64
CA PRO A 24 -4.31 -1.20 -5.12
C PRO A 24 -5.29 -0.62 -4.11
N GLU A 25 -5.13 -0.93 -2.83
CA GLU A 25 -5.99 -0.41 -1.76
C GLU A 25 -5.80 1.10 -1.61
N THR A 26 -4.56 1.58 -1.59
CA THR A 26 -4.28 3.02 -1.48
C THR A 26 -4.68 3.80 -2.74
N GLU A 27 -4.57 3.19 -3.91
CA GLU A 27 -5.06 3.77 -5.17
C GLU A 27 -6.59 3.94 -5.14
N THR A 28 -7.31 2.92 -4.68
CA THR A 28 -8.77 2.98 -4.54
C THR A 28 -9.20 4.09 -3.59
N ILE A 29 -8.57 4.17 -2.41
CA ILE A 29 -8.85 5.24 -1.44
C ILE A 29 -8.58 6.61 -2.06
N ALA A 30 -7.43 6.79 -2.72
CA ALA A 30 -7.05 8.07 -3.31
C ALA A 30 -8.05 8.53 -4.39
N ARG A 31 -8.46 7.63 -5.30
CA ARG A 31 -9.45 7.93 -6.34
C ARG A 31 -10.83 8.27 -5.77
N ASP A 32 -11.25 7.57 -4.72
CA ASP A 32 -12.53 7.86 -4.07
C ASP A 32 -12.50 9.22 -3.37
N LEU A 33 -11.40 9.53 -2.68
CA LEU A 33 -11.21 10.83 -2.05
C LEU A 33 -11.15 11.95 -3.08
N ASP A 34 -10.42 11.77 -4.17
CA ASP A 34 -10.32 12.78 -5.23
C ASP A 34 -11.70 13.19 -5.75
N ARG A 35 -12.54 12.18 -6.07
CA ARG A 35 -13.93 12.43 -6.54
C ARG A 35 -14.81 13.09 -5.49
N ALA A 36 -14.55 12.82 -4.21
CA ALA A 36 -15.46 13.23 -3.16
C ALA A 36 -15.07 14.54 -2.50
N VAL A 37 -13.78 14.85 -2.33
CA VAL A 37 -13.35 16.01 -1.53
C VAL A 37 -12.46 16.99 -2.29
N ALA A 38 -12.10 16.75 -3.56
CA ALA A 38 -11.41 17.75 -4.36
C ALA A 38 -12.31 19.00 -4.52
N GLY A 39 -11.73 20.18 -4.31
CA GLY A 39 -12.44 21.46 -4.29
C GLY A 39 -13.02 21.84 -2.93
N SER A 40 -13.12 20.93 -1.95
CA SER A 40 -13.61 21.27 -0.61
C SER A 40 -12.55 21.97 0.23
N THR A 41 -12.97 22.94 1.06
CA THR A 41 -12.10 23.65 2.00
C THR A 41 -12.17 23.01 3.39
N ILE A 42 -11.03 22.80 4.02
CA ILE A 42 -10.95 22.29 5.39
C ILE A 42 -11.18 23.45 6.34
N VAL A 43 -12.34 23.50 7.00
CA VAL A 43 -12.73 24.57 7.93
C VAL A 43 -12.38 24.26 9.39
N GLY A 44 -12.06 23.00 9.71
CA GLY A 44 -11.67 22.62 11.06
C GLY A 44 -10.94 21.30 11.11
N VAL A 45 -10.07 21.12 12.11
CA VAL A 45 -9.32 19.88 12.37
C VAL A 45 -9.40 19.54 13.85
N ARG A 46 -9.75 18.29 14.14
CA ARG A 46 -9.70 17.74 15.50
C ARG A 46 -8.77 16.54 15.53
N VAL A 47 -7.74 16.61 16.34
CA VAL A 47 -6.81 15.49 16.60
C VAL A 47 -7.19 14.88 17.93
N ARG A 48 -7.71 13.64 17.93
CA ARG A 48 -8.04 12.87 19.14
C ARG A 48 -6.82 12.09 19.64
N HIS A 49 -5.96 11.61 18.73
CA HIS A 49 -4.78 10.82 19.04
C HIS A 49 -3.58 11.33 18.25
N ALA A 50 -2.68 12.03 18.92
CA ALA A 50 -1.52 12.66 18.28
C ALA A 50 -0.37 11.66 17.95
N ASP A 51 -0.42 10.46 18.48
CA ASP A 51 0.56 9.40 18.24
C ASP A 51 0.57 8.88 16.78
N VAL A 52 -0.47 9.17 15.98
CA VAL A 52 -0.47 8.92 14.54
C VAL A 52 0.23 10.02 13.74
N LEU A 53 0.47 11.21 14.33
CA LEU A 53 1.12 12.32 13.63
C LEU A 53 2.62 12.07 13.46
N ARG A 54 3.17 12.48 12.33
CA ARG A 54 4.61 12.44 12.05
C ARG A 54 5.08 13.79 11.54
N GLU A 55 6.22 14.25 12.06
CA GLU A 55 6.88 15.50 11.67
C GLU A 55 6.03 16.77 11.89
N VAL A 56 4.86 16.66 12.52
CA VAL A 56 3.96 17.77 12.78
C VAL A 56 3.24 17.60 14.11
N SER A 57 3.10 18.67 14.90
CA SER A 57 2.26 18.67 16.11
C SER A 57 0.79 18.87 15.73
N ALA A 58 -0.13 18.47 16.62
CA ALA A 58 -1.57 18.70 16.41
C ALA A 58 -1.90 20.19 16.21
N ARG A 59 -1.27 21.07 17.03
CA ARG A 59 -1.42 22.53 16.90
C ARG A 59 -0.95 23.06 15.54
N THR A 60 0.21 22.59 15.07
CA THR A 60 0.77 23.01 13.79
C THR A 60 -0.06 22.48 12.63
N LEU A 61 -0.50 21.22 12.69
CA LEU A 61 -1.39 20.64 11.70
C LEU A 61 -2.65 21.46 11.56
N THR A 62 -3.37 21.68 12.67
CA THR A 62 -4.61 22.48 12.68
C THR A 62 -4.38 23.88 12.10
N LYS A 63 -3.34 24.60 12.58
CA LYS A 63 -3.06 25.95 12.12
C LYS A 63 -2.78 26.04 10.61
N ARG A 64 -2.02 25.08 10.05
CA ARG A 64 -1.56 25.13 8.65
C ARG A 64 -2.61 24.63 7.66
N ILE A 65 -3.51 23.74 8.07
CA ILE A 65 -4.43 23.08 7.16
C ILE A 65 -5.82 23.74 7.18
N THR A 66 -6.22 24.38 8.28
CA THR A 66 -7.51 25.11 8.36
C THR A 66 -7.51 26.28 7.39
N GLY A 67 -8.59 26.42 6.62
CA GLY A 67 -8.74 27.40 5.56
C GLY A 67 -8.10 27.01 4.22
N THR A 68 -7.49 25.82 4.12
CA THR A 68 -6.93 25.35 2.84
C THR A 68 -7.93 24.49 2.07
N THR A 69 -7.91 24.63 0.75
CA THR A 69 -8.70 23.81 -0.17
C THR A 69 -7.92 22.57 -0.57
N ILE A 70 -8.57 21.42 -0.61
CA ILE A 70 -8.02 20.15 -1.16
C ILE A 70 -8.08 20.28 -2.69
N LEU A 71 -6.92 20.36 -3.35
CA LEU A 71 -6.85 20.51 -4.80
C LEU A 71 -7.08 19.19 -5.52
N ARG A 72 -6.50 18.12 -4.98
CA ARG A 72 -6.68 16.74 -5.47
C ARG A 72 -6.25 15.74 -4.41
N ALA A 73 -6.68 14.47 -4.56
CA ALA A 73 -6.13 13.33 -3.85
C ALA A 73 -5.52 12.34 -4.85
N TRP A 74 -4.35 11.79 -4.51
CA TRP A 74 -3.61 10.87 -5.37
C TRP A 74 -2.74 9.91 -4.53
N ARG A 75 -2.12 8.94 -5.18
CA ARG A 75 -1.31 7.92 -4.52
C ARG A 75 0.18 8.02 -4.91
N ARG A 76 1.05 7.80 -3.94
CA ARG A 76 2.45 7.47 -4.15
C ARG A 76 2.81 6.24 -3.32
N ALA A 77 3.28 5.14 -3.91
CA ALA A 77 3.53 3.88 -3.22
C ALA A 77 2.29 3.39 -2.43
N LYS A 78 2.39 3.31 -1.11
CA LYS A 78 1.31 2.96 -0.17
C LYS A 78 0.81 4.16 0.61
N LEU A 79 0.93 5.36 0.04
CA LEU A 79 0.54 6.63 0.64
C LEU A 79 -0.65 7.21 -0.12
N VAL A 80 -1.59 7.74 0.62
CA VAL A 80 -2.62 8.66 0.13
C VAL A 80 -2.10 10.07 0.35
N VAL A 81 -2.13 10.90 -0.68
CA VAL A 81 -1.62 12.27 -0.68
C VAL A 81 -2.72 13.22 -1.09
N LEU A 82 -2.99 14.24 -0.28
CA LEU A 82 -3.89 15.32 -0.63
C LEU A 82 -3.04 16.60 -0.84
N ASP A 83 -3.08 17.15 -2.05
CA ASP A 83 -2.46 18.44 -2.37
C ASP A 83 -3.38 19.55 -1.86
N LEU A 84 -2.82 20.52 -1.15
CA LEU A 84 -3.55 21.64 -0.54
C LEU A 84 -3.22 22.95 -1.23
N SER A 85 -4.18 23.89 -1.21
CA SER A 85 -4.02 25.23 -1.80
C SER A 85 -2.88 26.06 -1.18
N SER A 86 -2.44 25.70 0.04
CA SER A 86 -1.24 26.27 0.66
C SER A 86 0.08 25.82 0.01
N GLY A 87 0.03 24.83 -0.90
CA GLY A 87 1.19 24.12 -1.43
C GLY A 87 1.66 22.95 -0.57
N ASP A 88 1.17 22.82 0.66
CA ASP A 88 1.47 21.65 1.51
C ASP A 88 0.77 20.38 1.00
N ARG A 89 1.28 19.22 1.42
CA ARG A 89 0.68 17.92 1.16
C ARG A 89 0.33 17.22 2.47
N LEU A 90 -0.94 16.86 2.62
CA LEU A 90 -1.36 15.97 3.69
C LEU A 90 -1.11 14.52 3.22
N VAL A 91 -0.22 13.82 3.92
CA VAL A 91 0.25 12.48 3.55
C VAL A 91 -0.22 11.48 4.59
N VAL A 92 -1.00 10.49 4.17
CA VAL A 92 -1.53 9.45 5.06
C VAL A 92 -1.04 8.09 4.60
N GLN A 93 -0.46 7.32 5.53
CA GLN A 93 -0.15 5.91 5.34
C GLN A 93 -1.10 5.07 6.20
N PRO A 94 -2.12 4.44 5.60
CA PRO A 94 -3.18 3.78 6.39
C PRO A 94 -2.69 2.60 7.22
N ARG A 95 -1.73 1.81 6.72
CA ARG A 95 -1.27 0.55 7.32
C ARG A 95 -2.43 -0.39 7.67
N PHE A 96 -2.26 -1.30 8.64
CA PHE A 96 -3.15 -2.45 8.91
C PHE A 96 -4.63 -2.12 9.09
N THR A 97 -4.96 -1.16 9.96
CA THR A 97 -6.33 -0.84 10.36
C THR A 97 -6.72 0.61 10.08
N GLY A 98 -5.82 1.34 9.42
CA GLY A 98 -6.08 2.72 9.04
C GLY A 98 -7.05 2.81 7.87
N ALA A 99 -8.02 3.72 7.97
CA ALA A 99 -8.99 4.01 6.94
C ALA A 99 -9.26 5.52 6.88
N LEU A 100 -9.33 6.06 5.66
CA LEU A 100 -9.80 7.41 5.38
C LEU A 100 -11.24 7.30 4.91
N LEU A 101 -12.19 7.85 5.67
CA LEU A 101 -13.62 7.68 5.47
C LEU A 101 -14.33 9.03 5.38
N ILE A 102 -15.36 9.10 4.53
CA ILE A 102 -16.19 10.28 4.36
C ILE A 102 -17.54 10.02 5.02
N ASN A 103 -17.94 10.89 5.96
CA ASN A 103 -19.20 10.81 6.69
C ASN A 103 -19.56 9.40 7.18
N PRO A 104 -18.66 8.65 7.83
CA PRO A 104 -19.02 7.33 8.32
C PRO A 104 -20.03 7.41 9.45
N SER A 105 -20.93 6.43 9.52
CA SER A 105 -21.90 6.29 10.62
C SER A 105 -21.25 5.85 11.94
N ASP A 106 -20.06 5.25 11.90
CA ASP A 106 -19.30 4.79 13.06
C ASP A 106 -18.01 5.59 13.22
N GLU A 107 -17.93 6.38 14.29
CA GLU A 107 -16.76 7.18 14.65
C GLU A 107 -15.83 6.51 15.68
N ARG A 108 -16.00 5.25 15.98
CA ARG A 108 -15.08 4.54 16.87
C ARG A 108 -13.68 4.50 16.26
N TYR A 109 -12.67 4.66 17.11
CA TYR A 109 -11.25 4.64 16.74
C TYR A 109 -10.82 5.78 15.79
N VAL A 110 -11.60 6.85 15.68
CA VAL A 110 -11.20 8.05 14.95
C VAL A 110 -10.01 8.71 15.64
N THR A 111 -8.96 8.96 14.87
CA THR A 111 -7.72 9.60 15.35
C THR A 111 -7.64 11.07 14.94
N VAL A 112 -8.03 11.39 13.70
CA VAL A 112 -8.07 12.74 13.17
C VAL A 112 -9.36 12.96 12.40
N THR A 113 -10.00 14.12 12.58
CA THR A 113 -11.18 14.57 11.85
C THR A 113 -10.86 15.87 11.13
N PHE A 114 -11.22 15.97 9.85
CA PHE A 114 -11.17 17.15 9.03
C PHE A 114 -12.60 17.56 8.68
N GLN A 115 -13.04 18.74 9.12
CA GLN A 115 -14.35 19.32 8.79
C GLN A 115 -14.26 20.07 7.46
N LEU A 116 -15.18 19.81 6.55
CA LEU A 116 -15.25 20.46 5.24
C LEU A 116 -16.28 21.58 5.24
N ASP A 117 -16.13 22.55 4.35
CA ASP A 117 -16.97 23.74 4.20
C ASP A 117 -18.42 23.43 3.81
N ASP A 118 -18.66 22.27 3.20
CA ASP A 118 -20.00 21.79 2.83
C ASP A 118 -20.69 20.96 3.93
N GLY A 119 -20.11 20.91 5.12
CA GLY A 119 -20.62 20.18 6.29
C GLY A 119 -20.22 18.69 6.34
N ARG A 120 -19.59 18.15 5.30
CA ARG A 120 -19.03 16.79 5.34
C ARG A 120 -17.81 16.72 6.26
N VAL A 121 -17.48 15.49 6.66
CA VAL A 121 -16.27 15.22 7.44
C VAL A 121 -15.44 14.13 6.76
N LEU A 122 -14.13 14.37 6.67
CA LEU A 122 -13.15 13.35 6.33
C LEU A 122 -12.50 12.87 7.62
N LEU A 123 -12.60 11.58 7.90
CA LEU A 123 -12.07 10.95 9.11
C LEU A 123 -10.89 10.06 8.80
N TYR A 124 -9.82 10.17 9.58
CA TYR A 124 -8.81 9.13 9.67
C TYR A 124 -9.08 8.28 10.91
N ARG A 125 -9.45 7.01 10.69
CA ARG A 125 -9.71 6.00 11.72
C ARG A 125 -8.59 4.97 11.71
N ASP A 126 -8.07 4.59 12.89
CA ASP A 126 -7.08 3.52 12.99
C ASP A 126 -7.14 2.83 14.34
N VAL A 127 -7.65 1.59 14.34
CA VAL A 127 -7.85 0.78 15.56
C VAL A 127 -6.53 0.51 16.28
N ARG A 128 -5.47 0.20 15.52
CA ARG A 128 -4.14 -0.14 16.08
C ARG A 128 -3.20 1.06 16.16
N ARG A 129 -3.57 2.19 15.56
CA ARG A 129 -2.79 3.43 15.50
C ARG A 129 -1.35 3.24 14.98
N LEU A 130 -1.19 2.31 14.04
CA LEU A 130 0.08 2.01 13.39
C LEU A 130 0.30 2.82 12.11
N GLY A 131 -0.78 3.36 11.54
CA GLY A 131 -0.70 4.26 10.41
C GLY A 131 -0.22 5.65 10.79
N THR A 132 -0.02 6.50 9.79
CA THR A 132 0.58 7.82 10.03
C THR A 132 -0.10 8.90 9.21
N VAL A 133 -0.15 10.10 9.79
CA VAL A 133 -0.60 11.35 9.17
C VAL A 133 0.52 12.37 9.28
N ALA A 134 0.96 12.94 8.16
CA ALA A 134 1.99 13.96 8.12
C ALA A 134 1.55 15.14 7.24
N LEU A 135 2.02 16.34 7.58
CA LEU A 135 1.88 17.53 6.73
C LEU A 135 3.26 17.92 6.23
N MET A 136 3.48 17.80 4.95
CA MET A 136 4.79 18.02 4.32
C MET A 136 4.74 19.23 3.38
N THR A 137 5.82 20.05 3.42
CA THR A 137 6.05 21.01 2.34
C THR A 137 6.40 20.28 1.04
N PRO A 138 6.26 20.91 -0.15
CA PRO A 138 6.65 20.30 -1.43
C PRO A 138 8.06 19.74 -1.40
N LYS A 139 9.03 20.53 -0.97
CA LYS A 139 10.44 20.10 -0.85
C LYS A 139 10.63 18.89 0.04
N ARG A 140 9.93 18.84 1.18
CA ARG A 140 10.02 17.69 2.11
C ARG A 140 9.39 16.43 1.49
N PHE A 141 8.25 16.58 0.82
CA PHE A 141 7.61 15.47 0.14
C PHE A 141 8.45 14.94 -1.02
N GLU A 142 9.05 15.81 -1.83
CA GLU A 142 9.95 15.41 -2.93
C GLU A 142 11.14 14.61 -2.42
N ALA A 143 11.77 15.04 -1.34
CA ALA A 143 12.86 14.31 -0.70
C ALA A 143 12.40 12.94 -0.17
N TYR A 144 11.19 12.85 0.38
CA TYR A 144 10.60 11.60 0.86
C TYR A 144 10.22 10.66 -0.30
N ALA A 145 9.50 11.18 -1.28
CA ALA A 145 9.04 10.42 -2.46
C ALA A 145 10.20 9.98 -3.36
N GLY A 146 11.27 10.78 -3.44
CA GLY A 146 12.49 10.44 -4.17
C GLY A 146 13.30 9.30 -3.57
N ALA A 147 13.10 8.99 -2.27
CA ALA A 147 13.68 7.81 -1.64
C ALA A 147 12.90 6.51 -1.91
N LEU A 148 11.72 6.61 -2.51
CA LEU A 148 10.91 5.47 -2.91
C LEU A 148 11.26 5.04 -4.34
N GLY A 149 11.23 3.74 -4.60
CA GLY A 149 11.49 3.14 -5.89
C GLY A 149 10.47 3.50 -6.98
N ILE A 150 10.63 2.84 -8.10
CA ILE A 150 9.75 3.02 -9.27
C ILE A 150 8.32 2.55 -8.97
N GLU A 151 7.35 3.25 -9.52
CA GLU A 151 5.94 2.81 -9.52
C GLU A 151 5.75 1.68 -10.55
N PRO A 152 5.20 0.53 -10.15
CA PRO A 152 5.09 -0.62 -11.07
C PRO A 152 4.04 -0.43 -12.17
N LEU A 153 3.18 0.59 -12.07
CA LEU A 153 2.21 0.96 -13.11
C LEU A 153 2.66 2.15 -13.96
N ASP A 154 3.87 2.65 -13.74
CA ASP A 154 4.46 3.69 -14.58
C ASP A 154 5.05 3.05 -15.85
N SER A 155 4.98 3.76 -16.98
CA SER A 155 5.56 3.33 -18.27
C SER A 155 7.08 3.10 -18.20
N ALA A 156 7.77 3.74 -17.28
CA ALA A 156 9.20 3.53 -17.02
C ALA A 156 9.51 2.16 -16.37
N PHE A 157 8.51 1.47 -15.77
CA PHE A 157 8.69 0.12 -15.23
C PHE A 157 8.67 -0.92 -16.35
N THR A 158 9.77 -0.99 -17.09
CA THR A 158 9.97 -1.93 -18.19
C THR A 158 10.56 -3.26 -17.74
N SER A 159 10.46 -4.30 -18.58
CA SER A 159 11.13 -5.60 -18.36
C SER A 159 12.64 -5.45 -18.17
N ASN A 160 13.27 -4.58 -18.92
CA ASN A 160 14.69 -4.27 -18.81
C ASN A 160 15.02 -3.61 -17.46
N HIS A 161 14.18 -2.66 -17.00
CA HIS A 161 14.35 -2.04 -15.69
C HIS A 161 14.26 -3.07 -14.57
N LEU A 162 13.25 -3.94 -14.58
CA LEU A 162 13.11 -5.00 -13.57
C LEU A 162 14.29 -5.98 -13.62
N SER A 163 14.72 -6.41 -14.81
CA SER A 163 15.89 -7.28 -14.98
C SER A 163 17.15 -6.67 -14.36
N GLN A 164 17.40 -5.38 -14.60
CA GLN A 164 18.55 -4.68 -14.00
C GLN A 164 18.47 -4.57 -12.47
N LEU A 165 17.28 -4.37 -11.92
CA LEU A 165 17.07 -4.36 -10.46
C LEU A 165 17.36 -5.73 -9.84
N LEU A 166 16.84 -6.81 -10.45
CA LEU A 166 17.01 -8.17 -9.96
C LEU A 166 18.48 -8.63 -10.04
N ALA A 167 19.17 -8.33 -11.13
CA ALA A 167 20.56 -8.72 -11.37
C ALA A 167 21.54 -8.26 -10.28
N ARG A 168 21.21 -7.18 -9.56
CA ARG A 168 22.06 -6.59 -8.51
C ARG A 168 21.90 -7.24 -7.14
N SER A 169 20.98 -8.20 -6.98
CA SER A 169 20.64 -8.73 -5.64
C SER A 169 20.79 -10.24 -5.53
N ARG A 170 21.45 -10.68 -4.44
CA ARG A 170 21.50 -12.08 -4.01
C ARG A 170 20.36 -12.46 -3.09
N GLN A 171 19.51 -11.51 -2.72
CA GLN A 171 18.34 -11.78 -1.87
C GLN A 171 17.28 -12.56 -2.64
N ALA A 172 16.37 -13.21 -1.90
CA ALA A 172 15.21 -13.85 -2.48
C ALA A 172 14.43 -12.84 -3.35
N VAL A 173 14.00 -13.25 -4.54
CA VAL A 173 13.29 -12.39 -5.49
C VAL A 173 12.06 -11.74 -4.85
N LYS A 174 11.30 -12.47 -4.02
CA LYS A 174 10.17 -11.91 -3.28
C LYS A 174 10.58 -10.74 -2.39
N LYS A 175 11.71 -10.84 -1.72
CA LYS A 175 12.20 -9.76 -0.84
C LYS A 175 12.57 -8.50 -1.64
N VAL A 176 13.17 -8.68 -2.81
CA VAL A 176 13.48 -7.57 -3.73
C VAL A 176 12.22 -6.87 -4.22
N LEU A 177 11.17 -7.63 -4.61
CA LEU A 177 9.89 -7.06 -5.04
C LEU A 177 9.21 -6.22 -3.96
N MET A 178 9.40 -6.57 -2.69
CA MET A 178 8.78 -5.87 -1.56
C MET A 178 9.58 -4.69 -1.01
N ASP A 179 10.83 -4.49 -1.47
CA ASP A 179 11.65 -3.34 -1.06
C ASP A 179 11.12 -2.05 -1.69
N GLN A 180 10.50 -1.22 -0.88
CA GLN A 180 9.87 0.03 -1.32
C GLN A 180 10.86 1.05 -1.90
N ARG A 181 12.17 0.86 -1.70
CA ARG A 181 13.23 1.68 -2.29
C ARG A 181 13.56 1.26 -3.73
N LEU A 182 13.16 0.04 -4.12
CA LEU A 182 13.38 -0.52 -5.45
C LEU A 182 12.10 -0.47 -6.28
N ILE A 183 11.01 -1.02 -5.73
CA ILE A 183 9.68 -1.04 -6.38
C ILE A 183 8.65 -0.56 -5.35
N ALA A 184 8.04 0.57 -5.63
CA ALA A 184 7.09 1.19 -4.73
C ALA A 184 5.70 0.51 -4.79
N GLY A 185 5.05 0.34 -3.64
CA GLY A 185 3.66 -0.08 -3.58
C GLY A 185 3.41 -1.58 -3.51
N ILE A 186 4.32 -2.43 -3.98
CA ILE A 186 4.18 -3.90 -3.86
C ILE A 186 4.40 -4.31 -2.41
N GLY A 187 3.54 -5.18 -1.92
CA GLY A 187 3.69 -5.79 -0.60
C GLY A 187 3.51 -7.30 -0.66
N ASN A 188 3.13 -7.88 0.47
CA ASN A 188 3.14 -9.34 0.63
C ASN A 188 2.07 -10.05 -0.22
N ILE A 189 0.89 -9.44 -0.38
CA ILE A 189 -0.19 -10.03 -1.17
C ILE A 189 0.26 -10.11 -2.63
N TYR A 190 0.57 -8.97 -3.22
CA TYR A 190 0.81 -8.88 -4.65
C TYR A 190 2.16 -9.43 -5.08
N ALA A 191 3.16 -9.49 -4.20
CA ALA A 191 4.40 -10.23 -4.47
C ALA A 191 4.17 -11.75 -4.57
N ASN A 192 3.34 -12.36 -3.70
CA ASN A 192 2.98 -13.77 -3.81
C ASN A 192 2.23 -14.05 -5.11
N GLU A 193 1.22 -13.24 -5.44
CA GLU A 193 0.39 -13.41 -6.62
C GLU A 193 1.18 -13.26 -7.92
N ALA A 194 2.01 -12.21 -8.02
CA ALA A 194 2.84 -11.97 -9.20
C ALA A 194 3.85 -13.10 -9.43
N LEU A 195 4.53 -13.57 -8.38
CA LEU A 195 5.48 -14.68 -8.49
C LEU A 195 4.78 -16.00 -8.85
N TRP A 196 3.58 -16.26 -8.31
CA TRP A 196 2.80 -17.42 -8.70
C TRP A 196 2.37 -17.35 -10.17
N ARG A 197 1.91 -16.19 -10.65
CA ARG A 197 1.55 -15.96 -12.06
C ARG A 197 2.73 -16.16 -12.99
N ALA A 198 3.89 -15.61 -12.61
CA ALA A 198 5.13 -15.73 -13.39
C ALA A 198 5.78 -17.10 -13.33
N GLY A 199 5.34 -18.00 -12.43
CA GLY A 199 5.94 -19.33 -12.28
C GLY A 199 7.33 -19.31 -11.63
N ILE A 200 7.66 -18.28 -10.85
CA ILE A 200 8.98 -18.11 -10.22
C ILE A 200 8.90 -18.44 -8.73
N ASP A 201 9.83 -19.31 -8.26
CA ASP A 201 9.96 -19.64 -6.84
C ASP A 201 10.33 -18.36 -6.05
N PRO A 202 9.56 -17.99 -5.02
CA PRO A 202 9.77 -16.76 -4.24
C PRO A 202 11.12 -16.73 -3.50
N SER A 203 11.75 -17.88 -3.28
CA SER A 203 13.03 -18.01 -2.58
C SER A 203 14.26 -17.90 -3.48
N ARG A 204 14.10 -17.99 -4.80
CA ARG A 204 15.22 -17.88 -5.74
C ARG A 204 16.00 -16.57 -5.53
N GLU A 205 17.32 -16.66 -5.67
CA GLU A 205 18.14 -15.44 -5.72
C GLU A 205 17.67 -14.55 -6.88
N ALA A 206 17.40 -13.26 -6.60
CA ALA A 206 16.87 -12.34 -7.60
C ALA A 206 17.76 -12.27 -8.86
N ARG A 207 19.09 -12.31 -8.69
CA ARG A 207 20.04 -12.28 -9.82
C ARG A 207 20.02 -13.56 -10.70
N SER A 208 19.39 -14.66 -10.24
CA SER A 208 19.24 -15.87 -11.04
C SER A 208 18.04 -15.83 -11.97
N VAL A 209 17.17 -14.84 -11.83
CA VAL A 209 16.02 -14.63 -12.70
C VAL A 209 16.52 -14.11 -14.05
N SER A 210 16.27 -14.87 -15.11
CA SER A 210 16.68 -14.51 -16.47
C SER A 210 15.92 -13.27 -16.98
N THR A 211 16.41 -12.65 -18.04
CA THR A 211 15.75 -11.50 -18.68
C THR A 211 14.35 -11.84 -19.17
N THR A 212 14.14 -13.04 -19.71
CA THR A 212 12.84 -13.52 -20.16
C THR A 212 11.87 -13.70 -18.98
N GLU A 213 12.32 -14.32 -17.90
CA GLU A 213 11.51 -14.46 -16.69
C GLU A 213 11.19 -13.10 -16.04
N ALA A 214 12.14 -12.16 -16.08
CA ALA A 214 11.91 -10.79 -15.61
C ALA A 214 10.84 -10.08 -16.43
N GLY A 215 10.76 -10.33 -17.73
CA GLY A 215 9.68 -9.87 -18.59
C GLY A 215 8.32 -10.42 -18.16
N THR A 216 8.22 -11.75 -18.03
CA THR A 216 7.00 -12.42 -17.55
C THR A 216 6.58 -11.95 -16.16
N LEU A 217 7.55 -11.75 -15.25
CA LEU A 217 7.29 -11.25 -13.90
C LEU A 217 6.79 -9.80 -13.91
N ARG A 218 7.38 -8.94 -14.76
CA ARG A 218 6.93 -7.56 -14.93
C ARG A 218 5.47 -7.51 -15.38
N ASP A 219 5.12 -8.32 -16.36
CA ASP A 219 3.75 -8.36 -16.89
C ASP A 219 2.78 -8.90 -15.82
N ALA A 220 3.16 -9.98 -15.12
CA ALA A 220 2.38 -10.51 -14.00
C ALA A 220 2.17 -9.48 -12.85
N ILE A 221 3.17 -8.64 -12.57
CA ILE A 221 3.04 -7.56 -11.58
C ILE A 221 2.00 -6.53 -12.05
N VAL A 222 2.10 -6.07 -13.29
CA VAL A 222 1.19 -5.05 -13.85
C VAL A 222 -0.24 -5.58 -13.89
N ASP A 223 -0.42 -6.81 -14.38
CA ASP A 223 -1.74 -7.44 -14.50
C ASP A 223 -2.41 -7.59 -13.14
N VAL A 224 -1.72 -8.20 -12.15
CA VAL A 224 -2.31 -8.43 -10.84
C VAL A 224 -2.67 -7.13 -10.12
N LEU A 225 -1.84 -6.09 -10.25
CA LEU A 225 -2.14 -4.79 -9.65
C LEU A 225 -3.31 -4.09 -10.34
N THR A 226 -3.38 -4.16 -11.66
CA THR A 226 -4.47 -3.58 -12.45
C THR A 226 -5.81 -4.25 -12.13
N GLU A 227 -5.84 -5.59 -12.12
CA GLU A 227 -7.03 -6.36 -11.75
C GLU A 227 -7.47 -6.05 -10.30
N ALA A 228 -6.50 -5.96 -9.37
CA ALA A 228 -6.81 -5.65 -7.99
C ALA A 228 -7.37 -4.23 -7.81
N ILE A 229 -6.88 -3.24 -8.56
CA ILE A 229 -7.44 -1.88 -8.56
C ILE A 229 -8.87 -1.92 -9.10
N ALA A 230 -9.13 -2.63 -10.20
CA ALA A 230 -10.46 -2.78 -10.78
C ALA A 230 -11.45 -3.44 -9.80
N ALA A 231 -10.96 -4.41 -8.99
CA ALA A 231 -11.72 -5.07 -7.93
C ALA A 231 -11.74 -4.29 -6.59
N ARG A 232 -11.29 -3.02 -6.58
CA ARG A 232 -11.24 -2.13 -5.41
C ARG A 232 -10.36 -2.64 -4.26
N GLY A 233 -9.31 -3.42 -4.57
CA GLY A 233 -8.36 -3.98 -3.62
C GLY A 233 -8.79 -5.28 -2.96
N THR A 234 -7.96 -5.75 -2.04
CA THR A 234 -8.13 -7.01 -1.31
C THR A 234 -8.59 -6.74 0.12
N SER A 235 -9.81 -7.12 0.47
CA SER A 235 -10.31 -7.04 1.85
C SER A 235 -10.38 -8.42 2.49
N PHE A 236 -9.47 -8.68 3.43
CA PHE A 236 -9.60 -9.85 4.30
C PHE A 236 -10.46 -9.51 5.53
N ARG A 237 -10.11 -8.48 6.29
CA ARG A 237 -10.74 -8.13 7.55
C ARG A 237 -11.03 -6.65 7.70
N ASP A 238 -9.98 -5.84 7.65
CA ASP A 238 -10.01 -4.47 8.16
C ASP A 238 -10.03 -3.41 7.08
N TYR A 239 -9.49 -3.72 5.86
CA TYR A 239 -9.48 -2.76 4.77
C TYR A 239 -10.89 -2.35 4.36
N ARG A 240 -11.08 -1.05 4.27
CA ARG A 240 -12.24 -0.38 3.71
C ARG A 240 -11.77 0.76 2.81
N ASP A 241 -12.48 0.97 1.71
CA ASP A 241 -12.30 2.14 0.87
C ASP A 241 -12.86 3.41 1.54
N ALA A 242 -12.80 4.55 0.86
CA ALA A 242 -13.26 5.82 1.43
C ALA A 242 -14.78 5.88 1.68
N LYS A 243 -15.55 4.96 1.10
CA LYS A 243 -16.99 4.80 1.34
C LYS A 243 -17.30 3.81 2.46
N GLY A 244 -16.29 3.11 2.99
CA GLY A 244 -16.44 2.05 3.98
C GLY A 244 -16.74 0.68 3.38
N GLU A 245 -16.65 0.50 2.07
CA GLU A 245 -16.94 -0.73 1.35
C GLU A 245 -15.72 -1.67 1.29
N ARG A 246 -15.96 -2.95 1.03
CA ARG A 246 -14.92 -3.97 0.88
C ARG A 246 -14.50 -4.11 -0.57
N GLY A 247 -13.20 -4.26 -0.80
CA GLY A 247 -12.69 -4.73 -2.08
C GLY A 247 -12.96 -6.23 -2.28
N SER A 248 -13.12 -6.64 -3.54
CA SER A 248 -13.53 -8.01 -3.92
C SER A 248 -12.39 -8.89 -4.41
N PHE A 249 -11.16 -8.38 -4.52
CA PHE A 249 -10.04 -9.15 -5.11
C PHE A 249 -9.64 -10.38 -4.31
N ALA A 250 -10.03 -10.49 -3.03
CA ALA A 250 -9.75 -11.68 -2.20
C ALA A 250 -10.23 -12.99 -2.83
N ALA A 251 -11.32 -12.98 -3.60
CA ALA A 251 -11.85 -14.15 -4.30
C ALA A 251 -10.98 -14.60 -5.48
N ALA A 252 -10.18 -13.70 -6.06
CA ALA A 252 -9.31 -13.97 -7.21
C ALA A 252 -7.89 -14.43 -6.82
N LEU A 253 -7.56 -14.45 -5.51
CA LEU A 253 -6.24 -14.83 -5.05
C LEU A 253 -5.95 -16.30 -5.35
N ALA A 254 -4.79 -16.55 -5.99
CA ALA A 254 -4.33 -17.87 -6.39
C ALA A 254 -3.34 -18.49 -5.40
N ALA A 255 -2.55 -17.69 -4.71
CA ALA A 255 -1.49 -18.12 -3.79
C ALA A 255 -1.66 -17.56 -2.38
N TYR A 256 -1.73 -16.24 -2.21
CA TYR A 256 -1.74 -15.61 -0.90
C TYR A 256 -2.94 -16.07 -0.04
N GLY A 257 -2.65 -16.49 1.20
CA GLY A 257 -3.68 -17.00 2.13
C GLY A 257 -4.21 -18.41 1.80
N ARG A 258 -3.64 -19.10 0.81
CA ARG A 258 -4.09 -20.42 0.33
C ARG A 258 -3.15 -21.57 0.67
N ALA A 259 -2.26 -21.40 1.64
CA ALA A 259 -1.39 -22.48 2.09
C ALA A 259 -2.20 -23.75 2.44
N GLY A 260 -1.74 -24.90 1.94
CA GLY A 260 -2.41 -26.19 2.12
C GLY A 260 -3.58 -26.46 1.17
N ARG A 261 -4.05 -25.48 0.39
CA ARG A 261 -5.11 -25.67 -0.63
C ARG A 261 -4.52 -26.14 -1.96
N ALA A 262 -5.37 -26.63 -2.83
CA ALA A 262 -4.97 -27.01 -4.19
C ALA A 262 -4.52 -25.77 -5.00
N CYS A 263 -3.42 -25.92 -5.73
CA CYS A 263 -2.95 -24.92 -6.70
C CYS A 263 -3.95 -24.82 -7.86
N PRO A 264 -4.45 -23.61 -8.20
CA PRO A 264 -5.41 -23.47 -9.30
C PRO A 264 -4.87 -23.92 -10.67
N ARG A 265 -3.52 -23.94 -10.84
CA ARG A 265 -2.89 -24.31 -12.12
C ARG A 265 -2.68 -25.82 -12.31
N CYS A 266 -2.23 -26.53 -11.27
CA CYS A 266 -1.85 -27.95 -11.39
C CYS A 266 -2.50 -28.89 -10.38
N GLY A 267 -3.32 -28.39 -9.45
CA GLY A 267 -3.97 -29.19 -8.41
C GLY A 267 -3.09 -29.57 -7.22
N ALA A 268 -1.77 -29.41 -7.32
CA ALA A 268 -0.85 -29.76 -6.22
C ALA A 268 -1.07 -28.88 -4.99
N ARG A 269 -0.75 -29.39 -3.82
CA ARG A 269 -0.91 -28.65 -2.56
C ARG A 269 0.05 -27.47 -2.50
N LEU A 270 -0.47 -26.27 -2.27
CA LEU A 270 0.32 -25.06 -2.07
C LEU A 270 1.08 -25.13 -0.74
N ILE A 271 2.36 -24.78 -0.79
CA ILE A 271 3.26 -24.73 0.37
C ILE A 271 3.22 -23.35 1.00
N GLY A 272 3.12 -23.29 2.33
CA GLY A 272 3.25 -22.07 3.11
C GLY A 272 4.54 -22.07 3.92
N THR A 273 5.24 -20.93 3.95
CA THR A 273 6.46 -20.76 4.75
C THR A 273 6.58 -19.31 5.25
N HIS A 274 7.39 -19.10 6.28
CA HIS A 274 7.79 -17.76 6.79
C HIS A 274 9.31 -17.55 6.67
N ALA A 275 10.02 -18.43 5.95
CA ALA A 275 11.48 -18.37 5.81
C ALA A 275 11.98 -17.12 5.08
N ILE A 276 11.13 -16.50 4.26
CA ILE A 276 11.50 -15.28 3.53
C ILE A 276 11.06 -14.06 4.34
N ASP A 277 11.99 -13.44 5.02
CA ASP A 277 11.82 -12.17 5.75
C ASP A 277 10.70 -12.23 6.83
N GLY A 278 10.46 -13.43 7.41
CA GLY A 278 9.42 -13.64 8.43
C GLY A 278 7.98 -13.45 7.92
N ARG A 279 7.77 -13.26 6.62
CA ARG A 279 6.46 -12.98 6.04
C ARG A 279 5.84 -14.22 5.43
N ALA A 280 4.53 -14.37 5.60
CA ALA A 280 3.78 -15.46 4.99
C ALA A 280 4.05 -15.51 3.47
N THR A 281 4.62 -16.60 3.03
CA THR A 281 4.93 -16.89 1.63
C THR A 281 4.20 -18.16 1.23
N VAL A 282 3.43 -18.09 0.14
CA VAL A 282 2.68 -19.24 -0.37
C VAL A 282 3.06 -19.46 -1.83
N PHE A 283 3.41 -20.68 -2.18
CA PHE A 283 3.87 -21.02 -3.52
C PHE A 283 3.53 -22.47 -3.89
N CYS A 284 3.62 -22.79 -5.18
CA CYS A 284 3.47 -24.13 -5.72
C CYS A 284 4.83 -24.67 -6.16
N ALA A 285 5.35 -25.72 -5.48
CA ALA A 285 6.65 -26.31 -5.82
C ALA A 285 6.70 -26.97 -7.22
N TYR A 286 5.55 -27.21 -7.86
CA TYR A 286 5.48 -27.77 -9.22
C TYR A 286 5.42 -26.69 -10.31
N CYS A 287 4.75 -25.56 -10.04
CA CYS A 287 4.54 -24.50 -11.02
C CYS A 287 5.58 -23.39 -10.95
N GLN A 288 6.25 -23.23 -9.79
CA GLN A 288 7.23 -22.16 -9.55
C GLN A 288 8.63 -22.77 -9.39
N ARG A 289 9.54 -22.31 -10.21
CA ARG A 289 10.93 -22.83 -10.29
C ARG A 289 11.93 -21.69 -10.20
#